data_e3f75a91afdafecfba973d444474963e
#
_entry.id   e3f75a91afdafecfba973d444474963e
#
_cell.length_a   1.000
_cell.length_b   1.000
_cell.length_c   1.000
_cell.angle_alpha   90.00
_cell.angle_beta   90.00
_cell.angle_gamma   90.00
#
_symmetry.space_group_name_H-M   'P 1'
#
loop_
_entity.id
_entity.type
_entity.pdbx_description
1 polymer ?
#
loop_
_entity_poly.entity_id
_entity_poly.type
_entity_poly.pdbx_seq_one_letter_code
_entity_poly.pdbx_strand_id
1 'polypeptide(L)'
;MIEYHHGVRVAEINEGTRPIRIINTAVVGLIGTAPNASPGVAASAIISGLAANGDITYTAASVGITGNNIRITHVDPGTPSAAIDVSVAAKHITVTLGTDAEGELLSTAEEVATAINADADASALVSAAASGDGQGIAATAQGVALTGGVNEPFPLDEPVLITNIYTAIGQVGAGGTLRRSLQAIVDEGKTVIVMVRVEEGQDEQETSANVIGTVDQLTGRKTGMQAFTAAETKFGVKPRIFGAPDLDTQAVTAALVGIAQQLRGFVYAFAHGCQTKEEARMYRENFGQREVMIIWPNFQAFDVDAEDTLPLPAVAKALGHRARLDQEIGWHKTLSNMPVNGVTGITQDLSWDLQDPNTDAGYLNEADVTVLIRKEGFRFWGSRTCSADPLFAFESYTRTAQVLADTIAEAHFWAVDKPMHPSLVRDIIEGVNAKFRELIRQGYILGGSAWFDAEINTPEVLKSGKLYIDYDYTPVPPLENLMFQQRITDRYLVDFADRVAA
;
A
#
# COMPACT_ATOMS: atom_id res chain seq x y z
N MET A 1 39.36 9.00 -40.86
CA MET A 1 39.07 8.83 -42.31
C MET A 1 37.59 9.09 -42.48
N ILE A 2 37.18 10.08 -43.25
CA ILE A 2 35.78 10.33 -43.58
C ILE A 2 35.44 9.30 -44.69
N GLU A 3 34.64 8.35 -44.38
CA GLU A 3 34.15 7.32 -45.28
C GLU A 3 33.25 7.98 -46.34
N TYR A 4 33.56 7.81 -47.61
CA TYR A 4 32.73 8.35 -48.71
C TYR A 4 31.39 7.69 -48.71
N HIS A 5 30.30 8.51 -48.64
CA HIS A 5 28.93 8.08 -48.69
C HIS A 5 28.12 8.92 -49.69
N HIS A 6 27.55 8.25 -50.67
CA HIS A 6 26.62 8.88 -51.63
C HIS A 6 25.18 8.47 -51.22
N GLY A 7 24.51 9.33 -50.41
CA GLY A 7 23.19 9.05 -49.88
C GLY A 7 22.84 9.91 -48.65
N VAL A 8 21.72 9.65 -48.02
CA VAL A 8 21.29 10.31 -46.79
C VAL A 8 21.76 9.48 -45.59
N ARG A 9 22.51 10.08 -44.68
CA ARG A 9 22.91 9.49 -43.41
C ARG A 9 21.99 10.09 -42.33
N VAL A 10 21.34 9.26 -41.57
CA VAL A 10 20.65 9.64 -40.32
C VAL A 10 21.55 9.19 -39.18
N ALA A 11 22.08 10.14 -38.42
CA ALA A 11 22.72 9.87 -37.15
C ALA A 11 21.72 10.15 -36.03
N GLU A 12 21.41 9.18 -35.22
CA GLU A 12 20.68 9.39 -33.97
C GLU A 12 21.59 10.11 -32.97
N ILE A 13 21.37 11.40 -32.79
CA ILE A 13 22.06 12.19 -31.77
C ILE A 13 21.16 12.17 -30.51
N ASN A 14 21.60 11.43 -29.51
CA ASN A 14 20.85 11.31 -28.25
C ASN A 14 21.20 12.47 -27.29
N GLU A 15 21.04 13.71 -27.76
CA GLU A 15 21.23 14.96 -27.02
C GLU A 15 19.89 15.60 -26.61
N GLY A 16 18.77 14.88 -26.72
CA GLY A 16 17.44 15.36 -26.32
C GLY A 16 17.26 15.44 -24.81
N THR A 17 16.40 16.39 -24.38
CA THR A 17 15.89 16.46 -23.00
C THR A 17 15.31 15.10 -22.61
N ARG A 18 15.74 14.56 -21.47
CA ARG A 18 15.20 13.28 -20.96
C ARG A 18 13.71 13.46 -20.62
N PRO A 19 12.80 12.65 -21.17
CA PRO A 19 11.39 12.79 -20.91
C PRO A 19 11.09 12.56 -19.43
N ILE A 20 10.44 13.53 -18.78
CA ILE A 20 9.99 13.42 -17.40
C ILE A 20 8.76 12.48 -17.38
N ARG A 21 8.90 11.33 -16.73
CA ARG A 21 7.78 10.40 -16.52
C ARG A 21 7.01 10.81 -15.28
N ILE A 22 5.68 10.70 -15.33
CA ILE A 22 4.82 10.89 -14.16
C ILE A 22 5.02 9.72 -13.21
N ILE A 23 5.06 9.99 -11.91
CA ILE A 23 5.09 8.97 -10.87
C ILE A 23 3.80 8.14 -10.88
N ASN A 24 3.86 6.91 -10.33
CA ASN A 24 2.65 6.12 -10.13
C ASN A 24 1.83 6.68 -8.97
N THR A 25 0.61 7.17 -9.26
CA THR A 25 -0.30 7.76 -8.27
C THR A 25 -1.33 6.79 -7.72
N ALA A 26 -1.59 5.67 -8.42
CA ALA A 26 -2.61 4.69 -8.11
C ALA A 26 -2.09 3.56 -7.19
N VAL A 27 -1.26 3.89 -6.20
CA VAL A 27 -0.76 2.92 -5.21
C VAL A 27 -1.47 3.15 -3.89
N VAL A 28 -2.21 2.14 -3.43
CA VAL A 28 -2.97 2.18 -2.18
C VAL A 28 -2.08 1.74 -1.02
N GLY A 29 -2.09 2.48 0.08
CA GLY A 29 -1.58 2.11 1.40
C GLY A 29 -2.74 1.68 2.29
N LEU A 30 -2.89 0.40 2.52
CA LEU A 30 -3.97 -0.20 3.32
C LEU A 30 -3.41 -0.76 4.61
N ILE A 31 -3.97 -0.36 5.74
CA ILE A 31 -3.65 -0.93 7.05
C ILE A 31 -4.90 -1.49 7.69
N GLY A 32 -4.76 -2.64 8.37
CA GLY A 32 -5.89 -3.29 9.01
C GLY A 32 -5.53 -4.57 9.74
N THR A 33 -6.54 -5.23 10.30
CA THR A 33 -6.43 -6.49 11.02
C THR A 33 -6.84 -7.68 10.15
N ALA A 34 -6.19 -8.82 10.36
CA ALA A 34 -6.54 -10.11 9.78
C ALA A 34 -6.12 -11.23 10.74
N PRO A 35 -6.91 -11.49 11.80
CA PRO A 35 -6.55 -12.46 12.83
C PRO A 35 -6.45 -13.88 12.29
N ASN A 36 -7.19 -14.19 11.23
CA ASN A 36 -7.22 -15.50 10.60
C ASN A 36 -6.42 -15.57 9.30
N ALA A 37 -5.42 -14.69 9.12
CA ALA A 37 -4.54 -14.77 7.96
C ALA A 37 -3.79 -16.10 7.92
N SER A 38 -3.55 -16.61 6.72
CA SER A 38 -2.82 -17.87 6.51
C SER A 38 -1.48 -17.84 7.25
N PRO A 39 -1.23 -18.77 8.16
CA PRO A 39 0.04 -18.82 8.86
C PRO A 39 1.15 -19.30 7.93
N GLY A 40 2.38 -19.01 8.30
CA GLY A 40 3.53 -19.67 7.71
C GLY A 40 3.57 -21.15 8.10
N VAL A 41 4.26 -21.94 7.29
CA VAL A 41 4.46 -23.38 7.54
C VAL A 41 5.95 -23.64 7.78
N ALA A 42 6.27 -24.36 8.86
CA ALA A 42 7.63 -24.79 9.09
C ALA A 42 8.00 -25.94 8.14
N ALA A 43 9.21 -25.93 7.61
CA ALA A 43 9.72 -27.04 6.83
C ALA A 43 9.91 -28.30 7.69
N SER A 44 9.64 -29.46 7.15
CA SER A 44 9.82 -30.72 7.87
C SER A 44 10.41 -31.81 6.99
N ALA A 45 10.99 -32.82 7.62
CA ALA A 45 11.43 -34.06 6.99
C ALA A 45 11.30 -35.21 7.96
N ILE A 46 11.09 -36.42 7.44
CA ILE A 46 11.11 -37.64 8.21
C ILE A 46 12.31 -38.46 7.75
N ILE A 47 13.13 -38.95 8.70
CA ILE A 47 14.16 -39.94 8.47
C ILE A 47 13.65 -41.23 9.05
N SER A 48 13.41 -42.22 8.19
CA SER A 48 12.91 -43.53 8.61
C SER A 48 14.00 -44.35 9.30
N GLY A 49 13.64 -45.02 10.39
CA GLY A 49 14.51 -45.88 11.15
C GLY A 49 14.67 -47.27 10.54
N LEU A 50 15.48 -48.13 11.17
CA LEU A 50 15.71 -49.48 10.77
C LEU A 50 14.58 -50.46 11.22
N ALA A 51 13.75 -50.01 12.19
CA ALA A 51 12.66 -50.83 12.75
C ALA A 51 11.44 -49.95 13.05
N ALA A 52 10.33 -50.58 13.45
CA ALA A 52 9.13 -49.86 13.91
C ALA A 52 9.48 -48.91 15.05
N ASN A 53 8.86 -47.72 15.09
CA ASN A 53 9.14 -46.64 16.05
C ASN A 53 10.58 -46.07 15.97
N GLY A 54 11.30 -46.29 14.85
CA GLY A 54 12.63 -45.76 14.59
C GLY A 54 12.65 -44.48 13.76
N ASP A 55 11.48 -44.03 13.28
CA ASP A 55 11.38 -42.81 12.46
C ASP A 55 11.54 -41.57 13.32
N ILE A 56 12.23 -40.57 12.79
CA ILE A 56 12.40 -39.24 13.44
C ILE A 56 11.87 -38.17 12.51
N THR A 57 10.93 -37.34 13.03
CA THR A 57 10.42 -36.15 12.35
C THR A 57 11.19 -34.94 12.79
N TYR A 58 11.80 -34.25 11.83
CA TYR A 58 12.49 -32.98 12.02
C TYR A 58 11.60 -31.86 11.54
N THR A 59 11.36 -30.85 12.38
CA THR A 59 10.58 -29.67 12.04
C THR A 59 11.45 -28.41 12.25
N ALA A 60 11.53 -27.55 11.27
CA ALA A 60 12.28 -26.30 11.40
C ALA A 60 11.74 -25.46 12.57
N ALA A 61 12.62 -24.87 13.37
CA ALA A 61 12.28 -24.02 14.52
C ALA A 61 11.54 -22.73 14.10
N SER A 62 11.73 -22.28 12.86
CA SER A 62 11.04 -21.12 12.29
C SER A 62 10.21 -21.50 11.07
N VAL A 63 9.04 -20.84 10.92
CA VAL A 63 8.23 -20.98 9.71
C VAL A 63 8.92 -20.33 8.51
N GLY A 64 8.58 -20.80 7.32
CA GLY A 64 9.01 -20.18 6.07
C GLY A 64 9.99 -21.01 5.25
N ILE A 65 10.23 -20.50 4.04
CA ILE A 65 11.08 -21.17 3.04
C ILE A 65 12.54 -21.32 3.46
N THR A 66 13.00 -20.54 4.45
CA THR A 66 14.37 -20.62 4.97
C THR A 66 14.66 -21.96 5.64
N GLY A 67 13.61 -22.63 6.20
CA GLY A 67 13.68 -23.96 6.75
C GLY A 67 14.00 -25.04 5.71
N ASN A 68 13.62 -24.84 4.45
CA ASN A 68 13.90 -25.78 3.35
C ASN A 68 15.41 -25.92 3.04
N ASN A 69 16.23 -25.01 3.56
CA ASN A 69 17.68 -25.06 3.39
C ASN A 69 18.40 -25.85 4.49
N ILE A 70 17.67 -26.30 5.52
CA ILE A 70 18.23 -27.12 6.61
C ILE A 70 18.39 -28.55 6.10
N ARG A 71 19.54 -29.17 6.41
CA ARG A 71 19.86 -30.54 6.05
C ARG A 71 20.25 -31.33 7.27
N ILE A 72 19.77 -32.58 7.33
CA ILE A 72 20.07 -33.54 8.40
C ILE A 72 20.86 -34.70 7.82
N THR A 73 21.95 -35.08 8.48
CA THR A 73 22.75 -36.25 8.15
C THR A 73 22.88 -37.10 9.41
N HIS A 74 22.60 -38.41 9.29
CA HIS A 74 22.91 -39.40 10.31
C HIS A 74 24.09 -40.21 9.83
N VAL A 75 25.16 -40.24 10.62
CA VAL A 75 26.41 -40.91 10.28
C VAL A 75 26.63 -42.11 11.20
N ASP A 76 26.92 -43.22 10.58
CA ASP A 76 27.51 -44.35 11.30
C ASP A 76 29.01 -44.09 11.49
N PRO A 77 29.53 -44.02 12.73
CA PRO A 77 30.95 -43.76 12.97
C PRO A 77 31.85 -44.94 12.56
N GLY A 78 31.30 -46.12 12.35
CA GLY A 78 32.07 -47.33 11.99
C GLY A 78 33.08 -47.77 13.06
N THR A 79 32.91 -47.29 14.29
CA THR A 79 33.77 -47.62 15.46
C THR A 79 32.96 -48.18 16.61
N PRO A 80 33.44 -49.24 17.31
CA PRO A 80 32.74 -49.77 18.47
C PRO A 80 32.57 -48.80 19.61
N SER A 81 31.45 -48.93 20.34
CA SER A 81 31.12 -48.15 21.55
C SER A 81 31.16 -46.62 21.36
N ALA A 82 30.77 -46.13 20.19
CA ALA A 82 30.65 -44.72 19.96
C ALA A 82 29.43 -44.15 20.69
N ALA A 83 29.55 -42.94 21.21
CA ALA A 83 28.43 -42.19 21.79
C ALA A 83 27.72 -41.36 20.71
N ILE A 84 26.44 -41.01 20.94
CA ILE A 84 25.75 -40.03 20.11
C ILE A 84 26.46 -38.67 20.24
N ASP A 85 26.72 -38.05 19.10
CA ASP A 85 27.27 -36.71 19.04
C ASP A 85 26.51 -35.87 17.98
N VAL A 86 26.27 -34.57 18.29
CA VAL A 86 25.56 -33.66 17.41
C VAL A 86 26.49 -32.49 17.07
N SER A 87 26.63 -32.24 15.80
CA SER A 87 27.41 -31.09 15.32
C SER A 87 26.64 -30.28 14.27
N VAL A 88 26.79 -28.96 14.32
CA VAL A 88 26.08 -28.03 13.40
C VAL A 88 27.10 -27.19 12.64
N ALA A 89 26.99 -27.20 11.32
CA ALA A 89 27.76 -26.36 10.42
C ALA A 89 26.81 -25.54 9.53
N ALA A 90 26.64 -24.26 9.84
CA ALA A 90 25.66 -23.37 9.22
C ALA A 90 24.22 -23.95 9.34
N LYS A 91 23.63 -24.47 8.26
CA LYS A 91 22.27 -25.10 8.24
C LYS A 91 22.35 -26.62 8.04
N HIS A 92 23.47 -27.23 8.33
CA HIS A 92 23.66 -28.66 8.21
C HIS A 92 23.91 -29.23 9.60
N ILE A 93 23.00 -30.09 10.06
CA ILE A 93 23.07 -30.82 11.32
C ILE A 93 23.56 -32.24 11.00
N THR A 94 24.66 -32.61 11.63
CA THR A 94 25.22 -33.96 11.53
C THR A 94 25.08 -34.68 12.87
N VAL A 95 24.44 -35.80 12.89
CA VAL A 95 24.29 -36.67 14.06
C VAL A 95 25.13 -37.91 13.84
N THR A 96 26.15 -38.10 14.66
CA THR A 96 26.90 -39.35 14.76
C THR A 96 26.11 -40.28 15.65
N LEU A 97 25.69 -41.42 15.11
CA LEU A 97 24.90 -42.41 15.84
C LEU A 97 25.77 -43.21 16.80
N GLY A 98 25.21 -43.63 17.93
CA GLY A 98 25.89 -44.48 18.87
C GLY A 98 25.92 -45.95 18.37
N THR A 99 26.98 -46.67 18.74
CA THR A 99 27.22 -48.09 18.39
C THR A 99 27.46 -48.92 19.61
N ASP A 100 27.21 -50.22 19.51
CA ASP A 100 27.54 -51.22 20.52
C ASP A 100 29.04 -51.64 20.51
N ALA A 101 29.40 -52.67 21.31
CA ALA A 101 30.77 -53.18 21.39
C ALA A 101 31.24 -53.88 20.10
N GLU A 102 30.34 -54.30 19.24
CA GLU A 102 30.54 -54.94 17.94
C GLU A 102 30.59 -53.93 16.80
N GLY A 103 30.21 -52.66 17.07
CA GLY A 103 30.14 -51.55 16.08
C GLY A 103 28.82 -51.45 15.33
N GLU A 104 27.78 -52.17 15.76
CA GLU A 104 26.44 -52.07 15.18
C GLU A 104 25.69 -50.91 15.76
N LEU A 105 24.78 -50.25 14.96
CA LEU A 105 23.99 -49.09 15.39
C LEU A 105 23.06 -49.45 16.56
N LEU A 106 23.15 -48.70 17.65
CA LEU A 106 22.38 -48.88 18.87
C LEU A 106 21.42 -47.74 19.19
N SER A 107 21.70 -46.53 18.68
CA SER A 107 20.91 -45.34 19.02
C SER A 107 19.45 -45.50 18.64
N THR A 108 18.57 -45.30 19.61
CA THR A 108 17.12 -45.25 19.38
C THR A 108 16.71 -43.88 18.83
N ALA A 109 15.55 -43.82 18.18
CA ALA A 109 14.99 -42.59 17.67
C ALA A 109 14.80 -41.56 18.78
N GLU A 110 14.38 -41.98 19.98
CA GLU A 110 14.19 -41.09 21.15
C GLU A 110 15.51 -40.51 21.65
N GLU A 111 16.59 -41.32 21.70
CA GLU A 111 17.91 -40.83 22.10
C GLU A 111 18.46 -39.82 21.13
N VAL A 112 18.31 -40.03 19.81
CA VAL A 112 18.70 -39.08 18.75
C VAL A 112 17.89 -37.78 18.85
N ALA A 113 16.56 -37.90 18.98
CA ALA A 113 15.69 -36.72 19.14
C ALA A 113 16.04 -35.90 20.39
N THR A 114 16.30 -36.61 21.52
CA THR A 114 16.74 -35.98 22.77
C THR A 114 18.07 -35.24 22.60
N ALA A 115 19.06 -35.88 21.96
CA ALA A 115 20.37 -35.26 21.73
C ALA A 115 20.27 -33.97 20.88
N ILE A 116 19.48 -33.99 19.81
CA ILE A 116 19.24 -32.79 18.97
C ILE A 116 18.54 -31.69 19.73
N ASN A 117 17.49 -32.01 20.48
CA ASN A 117 16.74 -31.02 21.24
C ASN A 117 17.54 -30.45 22.43
N ALA A 118 18.54 -31.16 22.92
CA ALA A 118 19.45 -30.74 23.99
C ALA A 118 20.64 -29.89 23.47
N ASP A 119 21.04 -30.05 22.21
CA ASP A 119 22.09 -29.26 21.59
C ASP A 119 21.57 -27.84 21.26
N ALA A 120 22.26 -26.82 21.73
CA ALA A 120 21.80 -25.43 21.59
C ALA A 120 21.77 -24.93 20.13
N ASP A 121 22.74 -25.34 19.32
CA ASP A 121 22.85 -24.92 17.94
C ASP A 121 21.87 -25.67 17.03
N ALA A 122 21.65 -26.98 17.29
CA ALA A 122 20.70 -27.80 16.56
C ALA A 122 19.24 -27.41 16.89
N SER A 123 18.91 -27.24 18.17
CA SER A 123 17.57 -26.85 18.62
C SER A 123 17.17 -25.44 18.18
N ALA A 124 18.13 -24.55 17.93
CA ALA A 124 17.88 -23.25 17.30
C ALA A 124 17.44 -23.38 15.82
N LEU A 125 17.75 -24.49 15.16
CA LEU A 125 17.41 -24.76 13.76
C LEU A 125 16.19 -25.65 13.61
N VAL A 126 16.08 -26.73 14.40
CA VAL A 126 15.02 -27.75 14.31
C VAL A 126 14.59 -28.26 15.67
N SER A 127 13.35 -28.75 15.74
CA SER A 127 12.91 -29.68 16.76
C SER A 127 12.86 -31.10 16.19
N ALA A 128 13.24 -32.10 16.95
CA ALA A 128 13.19 -33.51 16.58
C ALA A 128 12.18 -34.26 17.45
N ALA A 129 11.38 -35.13 16.86
CA ALA A 129 10.41 -35.98 17.54
C ALA A 129 10.47 -37.42 17.00
N ALA A 130 10.62 -38.41 17.89
CA ALA A 130 10.58 -39.82 17.54
C ALA A 130 9.15 -40.30 17.31
N SER A 131 8.97 -41.28 16.47
CA SER A 131 7.68 -41.96 16.22
C SER A 131 7.36 -42.95 17.33
N GLY A 132 6.09 -43.10 17.69
CA GLY A 132 5.61 -44.08 18.69
C GLY A 132 6.28 -43.91 20.05
N ASP A 133 6.87 -44.97 20.57
CA ASP A 133 7.65 -44.96 21.83
C ASP A 133 9.15 -44.60 21.63
N GLY A 134 9.55 -44.37 20.38
CA GLY A 134 10.91 -43.97 20.01
C GLY A 134 12.00 -45.03 20.23
N GLN A 135 11.62 -46.30 20.54
CA GLN A 135 12.59 -47.35 20.86
C GLN A 135 13.16 -48.07 19.63
N GLY A 136 12.67 -47.76 18.44
CA GLY A 136 13.26 -48.25 17.19
C GLY A 136 14.63 -47.61 16.92
N ILE A 137 15.53 -48.41 16.31
CA ILE A 137 16.89 -47.98 15.98
C ILE A 137 16.85 -46.97 14.84
N ALA A 138 17.55 -45.85 15.01
CA ALA A 138 17.71 -44.82 13.99
C ALA A 138 18.59 -45.33 12.83
N ALA A 139 18.25 -44.94 11.60
CA ALA A 139 19.03 -45.29 10.42
C ALA A 139 20.00 -44.18 10.00
N THR A 140 21.03 -44.54 9.25
CA THR A 140 21.88 -43.58 8.55
C THR A 140 21.11 -42.83 7.49
N ALA A 141 21.42 -41.55 7.30
CA ALA A 141 20.82 -40.70 6.30
C ALA A 141 21.82 -39.66 5.78
N GLN A 142 21.79 -39.38 4.49
CA GLN A 142 22.72 -38.45 3.85
C GLN A 142 22.03 -37.19 3.42
N GLY A 143 22.28 -36.08 4.14
CA GLY A 143 21.91 -34.71 3.75
C GLY A 143 20.42 -34.54 3.40
N VAL A 144 19.52 -35.14 4.18
CA VAL A 144 18.07 -35.03 3.99
C VAL A 144 17.66 -33.58 4.18
N ALA A 145 17.14 -32.95 3.15
CA ALA A 145 16.64 -31.58 3.24
C ALA A 145 15.24 -31.53 3.84
N LEU A 146 14.97 -30.58 4.73
CA LEU A 146 13.60 -30.25 5.10
C LEU A 146 12.87 -29.63 3.92
N THR A 147 11.57 -29.86 3.81
CA THR A 147 10.72 -29.39 2.72
C THR A 147 9.37 -28.89 3.23
N GLY A 148 8.59 -28.24 2.36
CA GLY A 148 7.24 -27.78 2.70
C GLY A 148 7.18 -26.50 3.51
N GLY A 149 8.31 -25.86 3.79
CA GLY A 149 8.34 -24.53 4.44
C GLY A 149 7.73 -23.46 3.54
N VAL A 150 6.77 -22.70 4.07
CA VAL A 150 6.08 -21.62 3.38
C VAL A 150 6.12 -20.35 4.26
N ASN A 151 6.49 -19.23 3.66
CA ASN A 151 6.48 -17.97 4.38
C ASN A 151 5.05 -17.57 4.75
N GLU A 152 4.89 -16.90 5.88
CA GLU A 152 3.65 -16.19 6.22
C GLU A 152 3.39 -15.12 5.14
N PRO A 153 2.21 -15.13 4.47
CA PRO A 153 1.94 -14.19 3.39
C PRO A 153 1.91 -12.75 3.87
N PHE A 154 1.40 -12.54 5.09
CA PHE A 154 1.19 -11.21 5.66
C PHE A 154 1.73 -11.17 7.10
N PRO A 155 3.07 -11.08 7.29
CA PRO A 155 3.66 -10.94 8.61
C PRO A 155 3.18 -9.66 9.29
N LEU A 156 3.05 -9.69 10.63
CA LEU A 156 2.63 -8.52 11.41
C LEU A 156 3.65 -7.38 11.31
N ASP A 157 3.13 -6.16 11.18
CA ASP A 157 3.91 -4.92 11.14
C ASP A 157 4.93 -4.83 10.00
N GLU A 158 4.74 -5.62 8.95
CA GLU A 158 5.57 -5.53 7.76
C GLU A 158 4.76 -5.09 6.54
N PRO A 159 5.32 -4.18 5.71
CA PRO A 159 4.66 -3.84 4.47
C PRO A 159 4.78 -5.01 3.48
N VAL A 160 3.67 -5.37 2.87
CA VAL A 160 3.58 -6.40 1.83
C VAL A 160 3.01 -5.80 0.56
N LEU A 161 3.66 -6.05 -0.57
CA LEU A 161 3.20 -5.60 -1.88
C LEU A 161 2.21 -6.60 -2.46
N ILE A 162 0.96 -6.16 -2.68
CA ILE A 162 -0.10 -6.95 -3.29
C ILE A 162 -0.26 -6.49 -4.74
N THR A 163 0.02 -7.42 -5.66
CA THR A 163 -0.20 -7.25 -7.10
C THR A 163 -1.38 -8.07 -7.60
N ASN A 164 -1.78 -9.11 -6.85
CA ASN A 164 -2.97 -9.91 -7.09
C ASN A 164 -3.89 -9.89 -5.87
N ILE A 165 -4.92 -9.04 -5.93
CA ILE A 165 -5.85 -8.81 -4.82
C ILE A 165 -6.67 -10.06 -4.52
N TYR A 166 -7.08 -10.83 -5.55
CA TYR A 166 -7.88 -12.06 -5.34
C TYR A 166 -7.13 -13.12 -4.55
N THR A 167 -5.84 -13.30 -4.81
CA THR A 167 -4.99 -14.20 -4.03
C THR A 167 -4.89 -13.71 -2.58
N ALA A 168 -4.70 -12.40 -2.39
CA ALA A 168 -4.60 -11.81 -1.05
C ALA A 168 -5.90 -12.00 -0.26
N ILE A 169 -7.08 -11.80 -0.85
CA ILE A 169 -8.38 -12.04 -0.21
C ILE A 169 -8.48 -13.48 0.31
N GLY A 170 -8.03 -14.47 -0.47
CA GLY A 170 -8.02 -15.86 -0.03
C GLY A 170 -7.07 -16.13 1.14
N GLN A 171 -5.98 -15.39 1.24
CA GLN A 171 -4.93 -15.61 2.25
C GLN A 171 -5.10 -14.81 3.55
N VAL A 172 -5.83 -13.67 3.52
CA VAL A 172 -6.12 -12.89 4.76
C VAL A 172 -7.11 -13.58 5.68
N GLY A 173 -7.82 -14.60 5.19
CA GLY A 173 -8.81 -15.34 5.98
C GLY A 173 -10.08 -14.56 6.27
N ALA A 174 -10.98 -15.14 7.05
CA ALA A 174 -12.19 -14.48 7.54
C ALA A 174 -11.88 -13.72 8.83
N GLY A 175 -12.61 -12.63 9.09
CA GLY A 175 -12.40 -11.81 10.28
C GLY A 175 -11.41 -10.66 10.07
N GLY A 176 -11.47 -9.69 10.98
CA GLY A 176 -10.73 -8.44 10.85
C GLY A 176 -11.24 -7.54 9.73
N THR A 177 -10.50 -6.48 9.43
CA THR A 177 -10.93 -5.43 8.49
C THR A 177 -10.35 -5.61 7.07
N LEU A 178 -9.22 -6.33 6.92
CA LEU A 178 -8.49 -6.40 5.64
C LEU A 178 -9.25 -7.13 4.54
N ARG A 179 -9.94 -8.24 4.85
CA ARG A 179 -10.67 -9.01 3.83
C ARG A 179 -11.74 -8.16 3.13
N ARG A 180 -12.60 -7.51 3.92
CA ARG A 180 -13.68 -6.66 3.39
C ARG A 180 -13.13 -5.44 2.66
N SER A 181 -12.04 -4.87 3.18
CA SER A 181 -11.36 -3.75 2.52
C SER A 181 -10.80 -4.14 1.15
N LEU A 182 -10.15 -5.29 1.04
CA LEU A 182 -9.63 -5.80 -0.25
C LEU A 182 -10.75 -6.12 -1.24
N GLN A 183 -11.87 -6.71 -0.76
CA GLN A 183 -13.06 -6.94 -1.59
C GLN A 183 -13.64 -5.63 -2.12
N ALA A 184 -13.80 -4.63 -1.23
CA ALA A 184 -14.30 -3.31 -1.61
C ALA A 184 -13.39 -2.61 -2.63
N ILE A 185 -12.07 -2.74 -2.50
CA ILE A 185 -11.10 -2.15 -3.43
C ILE A 185 -11.18 -2.84 -4.80
N VAL A 186 -11.21 -4.19 -4.84
CA VAL A 186 -11.19 -4.93 -6.11
C VAL A 186 -12.47 -4.76 -6.93
N ASP A 187 -13.61 -4.49 -6.30
CA ASP A 187 -14.86 -4.16 -7.00
C ASP A 187 -14.71 -2.88 -7.84
N GLU A 188 -13.89 -1.94 -7.41
CA GLU A 188 -13.61 -0.73 -8.17
C GLU A 188 -12.61 -0.97 -9.30
N GLY A 189 -11.66 -1.85 -9.11
CA GLY A 189 -10.67 -2.18 -10.14
C GLY A 189 -9.39 -2.82 -9.58
N LYS A 190 -8.52 -3.19 -10.51
CA LYS A 190 -7.21 -3.75 -10.15
C LYS A 190 -6.24 -2.61 -9.86
N THR A 191 -5.64 -2.64 -8.69
CA THR A 191 -4.62 -1.67 -8.29
C THR A 191 -3.50 -2.35 -7.49
N VAL A 192 -2.38 -1.66 -7.38
CA VAL A 192 -1.26 -2.08 -6.52
C VAL A 192 -1.54 -1.61 -5.11
N ILE A 193 -1.41 -2.51 -4.14
CA ILE A 193 -1.62 -2.20 -2.72
C ILE A 193 -0.35 -2.52 -1.94
N VAL A 194 0.08 -1.58 -1.13
CA VAL A 194 1.01 -1.83 -0.03
C VAL A 194 0.16 -2.02 1.21
N MET A 195 0.12 -3.25 1.72
CA MET A 195 -0.69 -3.62 2.86
C MET A 195 0.17 -3.81 4.10
N VAL A 196 -0.30 -3.33 5.23
CA VAL A 196 0.29 -3.60 6.56
C VAL A 196 -0.77 -4.27 7.42
N ARG A 197 -0.48 -5.51 7.87
CA ARG A 197 -1.30 -6.22 8.83
C ARG A 197 -0.82 -5.90 10.24
N VAL A 198 -1.75 -5.55 11.12
CA VAL A 198 -1.51 -5.34 12.53
C VAL A 198 -2.26 -6.34 13.38
N GLU A 199 -1.81 -6.53 14.60
CA GLU A 199 -2.52 -7.35 15.57
C GLU A 199 -3.79 -6.65 16.02
N GLU A 200 -4.89 -7.40 16.13
CA GLU A 200 -6.14 -6.92 16.72
C GLU A 200 -5.98 -6.91 18.23
N GLY A 201 -6.20 -5.76 18.85
CA GLY A 201 -6.11 -5.60 20.29
C GLY A 201 -7.36 -6.14 21.00
N GLN A 202 -7.33 -6.16 22.32
CA GLN A 202 -8.47 -6.58 23.15
C GLN A 202 -9.61 -5.57 23.13
N ASP A 203 -9.29 -4.32 22.78
CA ASP A 203 -10.25 -3.23 22.65
C ASP A 203 -9.84 -2.28 21.49
N GLU A 204 -10.72 -1.28 21.23
CA GLU A 204 -10.48 -0.28 20.18
C GLU A 204 -9.23 0.57 20.45
N GLN A 205 -8.91 0.86 21.71
CA GLN A 205 -7.76 1.68 22.07
C GLN A 205 -6.45 0.93 21.78
N GLU A 206 -6.37 -0.35 22.17
CA GLU A 206 -5.21 -1.20 21.87
C GLU A 206 -5.06 -1.42 20.38
N THR A 207 -6.16 -1.72 19.68
CA THR A 207 -6.15 -1.84 18.21
C THR A 207 -5.68 -0.54 17.55
N SER A 208 -6.17 0.62 17.99
CA SER A 208 -5.72 1.92 17.48
C SER A 208 -4.23 2.14 17.73
N ALA A 209 -3.69 1.75 18.89
CA ALA A 209 -2.27 1.84 19.19
C ALA A 209 -1.44 0.94 18.26
N ASN A 210 -1.90 -0.29 17.98
CA ASN A 210 -1.24 -1.20 17.05
C ASN A 210 -1.26 -0.65 15.61
N VAL A 211 -2.37 -0.03 15.19
CA VAL A 211 -2.47 0.62 13.87
C VAL A 211 -1.52 1.81 13.76
N ILE A 212 -1.45 2.67 14.78
CA ILE A 212 -0.53 3.83 14.79
C ILE A 212 0.92 3.35 14.77
N GLY A 213 1.23 2.34 15.57
CA GLY A 213 2.55 1.76 15.65
C GLY A 213 3.62 2.71 16.19
N THR A 214 4.84 2.24 16.18
CA THR A 214 6.00 2.97 16.69
C THR A 214 7.25 2.71 15.84
N VAL A 215 8.31 3.45 16.14
CA VAL A 215 9.66 3.18 15.63
C VAL A 215 10.55 2.82 16.82
N ASP A 216 11.02 1.60 16.87
CA ASP A 216 11.95 1.15 17.90
C ASP A 216 13.28 1.92 17.79
N GLN A 217 13.67 2.59 18.86
CA GLN A 217 14.83 3.48 18.86
C GLN A 217 16.18 2.73 18.80
N LEU A 218 16.20 1.44 19.20
CA LEU A 218 17.41 0.62 19.23
C LEU A 218 17.61 -0.12 17.90
N THR A 219 16.54 -0.72 17.38
CA THR A 219 16.59 -1.58 16.18
C THR A 219 16.21 -0.84 14.91
N GLY A 220 15.55 0.31 15.02
CA GLY A 220 14.93 1.02 13.89
C GLY A 220 13.71 0.29 13.31
N ARG A 221 13.22 -0.79 13.96
CA ARG A 221 12.04 -1.53 13.50
C ARG A 221 10.82 -0.63 13.57
N LYS A 222 10.04 -0.64 12.50
CA LYS A 222 8.81 0.13 12.34
C LYS A 222 7.63 -0.80 12.47
N THR A 223 6.63 -0.41 13.28
CA THR A 223 5.39 -1.15 13.47
C THR A 223 4.20 -0.33 13.01
N GLY A 224 3.05 -0.95 12.82
CA GLY A 224 1.83 -0.28 12.39
C GLY A 224 2.02 0.51 11.11
N MET A 225 1.36 1.68 11.01
CA MET A 225 1.44 2.54 9.82
C MET A 225 2.84 3.11 9.54
N GLN A 226 3.76 3.11 10.53
CA GLN A 226 5.14 3.54 10.33
C GLN A 226 5.86 2.65 9.30
N ALA A 227 5.42 1.40 9.15
CA ALA A 227 5.95 0.44 8.19
C ALA A 227 5.78 0.89 6.72
N PHE A 228 4.78 1.73 6.40
CA PHE A 228 4.62 2.27 5.03
C PHE A 228 5.85 3.02 4.54
N THR A 229 6.60 3.66 5.44
CA THR A 229 7.81 4.41 5.07
C THR A 229 8.95 3.51 4.57
N ALA A 230 8.88 2.20 4.79
CA ALA A 230 9.85 1.23 4.30
C ALA A 230 9.47 0.66 2.89
N ALA A 231 8.26 0.93 2.39
CA ALA A 231 7.75 0.33 1.16
C ALA A 231 8.60 0.69 -0.07
N GLU A 232 9.02 1.94 -0.18
CA GLU A 232 9.84 2.40 -1.30
C GLU A 232 11.20 1.69 -1.34
N THR A 233 11.85 1.55 -0.19
CA THR A 233 13.14 0.84 -0.08
C THR A 233 12.99 -0.66 -0.33
N LYS A 234 11.87 -1.27 0.15
CA LYS A 234 11.64 -2.73 0.07
C LYS A 234 11.16 -3.16 -1.32
N PHE A 235 10.33 -2.36 -1.97
CA PHE A 235 9.62 -2.75 -3.20
C PHE A 235 9.83 -1.79 -4.38
N GLY A 236 10.49 -0.66 -4.20
CA GLY A 236 10.56 0.39 -5.22
C GLY A 236 9.20 1.06 -5.50
N VAL A 237 8.23 0.92 -4.58
CA VAL A 237 6.86 1.42 -4.73
C VAL A 237 6.48 2.25 -3.52
N LYS A 238 5.91 3.43 -3.78
CA LYS A 238 5.51 4.39 -2.75
C LYS A 238 3.98 4.53 -2.73
N PRO A 239 3.31 4.18 -1.62
CA PRO A 239 1.86 4.37 -1.50
C PRO A 239 1.51 5.86 -1.49
N ARG A 240 0.36 6.21 -2.11
CA ARG A 240 -0.11 7.58 -2.31
C ARG A 240 -1.55 7.81 -1.87
N ILE A 241 -2.32 6.74 -1.68
CA ILE A 241 -3.73 6.73 -1.34
C ILE A 241 -3.85 5.94 -0.06
N PHE A 242 -4.17 6.58 1.07
CA PHE A 242 -4.11 5.95 2.39
C PHE A 242 -5.49 5.83 3.03
N GLY A 243 -5.69 4.75 3.76
CA GLY A 243 -6.85 4.56 4.62
C GLY A 243 -6.67 3.38 5.57
N ALA A 244 -7.44 3.45 6.68
CA ALA A 244 -7.55 2.40 7.69
C ALA A 244 -9.05 2.07 7.90
N PRO A 245 -9.74 1.44 6.92
CA PRO A 245 -11.17 1.23 6.97
C PRO A 245 -11.61 0.52 8.25
N ASP A 246 -12.67 1.03 8.91
CA ASP A 246 -13.22 0.61 10.20
C ASP A 246 -12.27 0.77 11.41
N LEU A 247 -11.03 1.23 11.20
CA LEU A 247 -10.03 1.46 12.25
C LEU A 247 -9.59 2.93 12.32
N ASP A 248 -10.21 3.80 11.55
CA ASP A 248 -9.86 5.20 11.37
C ASP A 248 -10.44 6.11 12.45
N THR A 249 -10.18 5.75 13.73
CA THR A 249 -10.45 6.63 14.87
C THR A 249 -9.76 7.99 14.67
N GLN A 250 -10.17 9.01 15.41
CA GLN A 250 -9.55 10.34 15.30
C GLN A 250 -8.02 10.29 15.47
N ALA A 251 -7.54 9.49 16.43
CA ALA A 251 -6.10 9.33 16.68
C ALA A 251 -5.39 8.65 15.52
N VAL A 252 -5.96 7.57 14.97
CA VAL A 252 -5.43 6.84 13.81
C VAL A 252 -5.41 7.74 12.58
N THR A 253 -6.50 8.46 12.31
CA THR A 253 -6.58 9.39 11.18
C THR A 253 -5.53 10.49 11.28
N ALA A 254 -5.36 11.12 12.45
CA ALA A 254 -4.37 12.17 12.67
C ALA A 254 -2.93 11.64 12.47
N ALA A 255 -2.63 10.43 12.96
CA ALA A 255 -1.33 9.79 12.74
C ALA A 255 -1.09 9.43 11.26
N LEU A 256 -2.12 8.91 10.58
CA LEU A 256 -2.04 8.54 9.17
C LEU A 256 -1.82 9.75 8.26
N VAL A 257 -2.38 10.91 8.61
CA VAL A 257 -2.10 12.18 7.93
C VAL A 257 -0.62 12.53 8.03
N GLY A 258 0.03 12.31 9.18
CA GLY A 258 1.48 12.51 9.33
C GLY A 258 2.30 11.62 8.39
N ILE A 259 1.90 10.35 8.23
CA ILE A 259 2.52 9.43 7.25
C ILE A 259 2.26 9.91 5.82
N ALA A 260 1.03 10.33 5.51
CA ALA A 260 0.69 10.85 4.19
C ALA A 260 1.49 12.11 3.83
N GLN A 261 1.72 13.02 4.77
CA GLN A 261 2.58 14.19 4.56
C GLN A 261 4.02 13.78 4.25
N GLN A 262 4.58 12.85 5.00
CA GLN A 262 5.94 12.34 4.77
C GLN A 262 6.08 11.67 3.40
N LEU A 263 5.08 10.89 2.98
CA LEU A 263 5.09 10.14 1.73
C LEU A 263 4.47 10.91 0.56
N ARG A 264 3.99 12.15 0.77
CA ARG A 264 3.22 12.96 -0.20
C ARG A 264 2.03 12.20 -0.78
N GLY A 265 1.21 11.64 0.12
CA GLY A 265 -0.01 10.93 -0.18
C GLY A 265 -1.24 11.65 0.36
N PHE A 266 -2.40 11.02 0.20
CA PHE A 266 -3.70 11.54 0.60
C PHE A 266 -4.48 10.51 1.40
N VAL A 267 -5.15 10.94 2.48
CA VAL A 267 -5.91 10.10 3.40
C VAL A 267 -7.40 10.24 3.15
N TYR A 268 -8.08 9.12 3.04
CA TYR A 268 -9.53 9.03 3.11
C TYR A 268 -9.88 8.42 4.46
N ALA A 269 -10.71 9.10 5.25
CA ALA A 269 -11.09 8.68 6.59
C ALA A 269 -12.59 8.83 6.81
N PHE A 270 -13.14 7.97 7.65
CA PHE A 270 -14.54 8.01 8.05
C PHE A 270 -14.73 8.95 9.24
N ALA A 271 -15.93 9.56 9.37
CA ALA A 271 -16.31 10.24 10.60
C ALA A 271 -16.65 9.18 11.67
N HIS A 272 -15.59 8.64 12.28
CA HIS A 272 -15.65 7.48 13.15
C HIS A 272 -16.54 7.71 14.39
N GLY A 273 -17.38 6.74 14.71
CA GLY A 273 -18.29 6.78 15.87
C GLY A 273 -19.53 7.66 15.68
N CYS A 274 -19.61 8.46 14.60
CA CYS A 274 -20.73 9.37 14.37
C CYS A 274 -21.97 8.63 13.87
N GLN A 275 -23.12 8.90 14.54
CA GLN A 275 -24.42 8.33 14.21
C GLN A 275 -25.32 9.33 13.48
N THR A 276 -25.06 10.63 13.65
CA THR A 276 -25.84 11.72 13.09
C THR A 276 -24.99 12.63 12.20
N LYS A 277 -25.65 13.37 11.29
CA LYS A 277 -24.97 14.36 10.44
C LYS A 277 -24.34 15.50 11.23
N GLU A 278 -24.93 15.86 12.38
CA GLU A 278 -24.43 16.88 13.28
C GLU A 278 -23.12 16.45 13.93
N GLU A 279 -23.05 15.18 14.37
CA GLU A 279 -21.82 14.59 14.91
C GLU A 279 -20.73 14.51 13.85
N ALA A 280 -21.06 14.09 12.63
CA ALA A 280 -20.11 14.02 11.51
C ALA A 280 -19.54 15.40 11.15
N ARG A 281 -20.39 16.46 11.17
CA ARG A 281 -19.95 17.85 10.99
C ARG A 281 -18.97 18.28 12.09
N MET A 282 -19.30 18.02 13.37
CA MET A 282 -18.42 18.34 14.50
C MET A 282 -17.11 17.52 14.46
N TYR A 283 -17.20 16.23 14.09
CA TYR A 283 -16.01 15.38 13.96
C TYR A 283 -15.01 15.94 12.95
N ARG A 284 -15.50 16.44 11.82
CA ARG A 284 -14.65 17.04 10.77
C ARG A 284 -13.83 18.23 11.29
N GLU A 285 -14.33 19.00 12.24
CA GLU A 285 -13.64 20.16 12.81
C GLU A 285 -12.35 19.82 13.55
N ASN A 286 -12.12 18.54 13.89
CA ASN A 286 -10.87 18.08 14.49
C ASN A 286 -9.70 18.06 13.51
N PHE A 287 -9.91 18.29 12.21
CA PHE A 287 -8.90 18.22 11.16
C PHE A 287 -8.80 19.53 10.41
N GLY A 288 -7.57 19.95 10.09
CA GLY A 288 -7.30 21.18 9.32
C GLY A 288 -6.26 20.93 8.20
N GLN A 289 -5.86 19.68 7.97
CA GLN A 289 -4.83 19.34 7.00
C GLN A 289 -5.43 19.15 5.60
N ARG A 290 -4.65 19.53 4.59
CA ARG A 290 -5.03 19.38 3.19
C ARG A 290 -4.90 17.97 2.65
N GLU A 291 -4.22 17.10 3.38
CA GLU A 291 -3.98 15.71 3.00
C GLU A 291 -5.08 14.75 3.43
N VAL A 292 -6.21 15.25 3.95
CA VAL A 292 -7.29 14.40 4.44
C VAL A 292 -8.67 14.85 3.96
N MET A 293 -9.52 13.88 3.65
CA MET A 293 -10.94 14.02 3.35
C MET A 293 -11.73 13.15 4.30
N ILE A 294 -12.76 13.74 4.96
CA ILE A 294 -13.68 13.02 5.83
C ILE A 294 -14.92 12.61 5.04
N ILE A 295 -15.32 11.35 5.19
CA ILE A 295 -16.45 10.72 4.49
C ILE A 295 -17.48 10.26 5.51
N TRP A 296 -18.76 10.48 5.23
CA TRP A 296 -19.89 9.95 5.99
C TRP A 296 -21.16 9.93 5.12
N PRO A 297 -22.06 8.96 5.24
CA PRO A 297 -22.00 7.73 6.04
C PRO A 297 -21.30 6.57 5.33
N ASN A 298 -21.54 5.31 5.73
CA ASN A 298 -21.03 4.12 5.04
C ASN A 298 -21.98 3.67 3.93
N PHE A 299 -21.45 2.87 2.99
CA PHE A 299 -22.25 2.13 2.02
C PHE A 299 -22.90 0.89 2.66
N GLN A 300 -23.77 0.23 1.89
CA GLN A 300 -24.23 -1.13 2.13
C GLN A 300 -23.87 -1.99 0.93
N ALA A 301 -23.48 -3.23 1.18
CA ALA A 301 -23.24 -4.21 0.14
C ALA A 301 -23.68 -5.60 0.60
N PHE A 302 -24.01 -6.47 -0.34
CA PHE A 302 -24.28 -7.88 -0.03
C PHE A 302 -22.95 -8.57 0.29
N ASP A 303 -22.87 -9.16 1.46
CA ASP A 303 -21.75 -9.97 1.93
C ASP A 303 -22.07 -11.44 1.66
N VAL A 304 -21.25 -12.08 0.82
CA VAL A 304 -21.47 -13.47 0.38
C VAL A 304 -21.22 -14.47 1.52
N ASP A 305 -20.29 -14.13 2.43
CA ASP A 305 -19.93 -15.02 3.54
C ASP A 305 -21.02 -15.00 4.65
N ALA A 306 -21.63 -13.82 4.84
CA ALA A 306 -22.73 -13.64 5.80
C ALA A 306 -24.12 -13.91 5.19
N GLU A 307 -24.24 -14.02 3.88
CA GLU A 307 -25.48 -14.13 3.11
C GLU A 307 -26.49 -13.01 3.41
N ASP A 308 -25.99 -11.80 3.76
CA ASP A 308 -26.79 -10.65 4.15
C ASP A 308 -26.23 -9.33 3.62
N THR A 309 -27.08 -8.28 3.66
CA THR A 309 -26.64 -6.91 3.33
C THR A 309 -26.07 -6.23 4.57
N LEU A 310 -24.77 -5.98 4.57
CA LEU A 310 -24.03 -5.41 5.68
C LEU A 310 -23.47 -4.02 5.34
N PRO A 311 -23.23 -3.17 6.36
CA PRO A 311 -22.48 -1.93 6.16
C PRO A 311 -21.11 -2.22 5.55
N LEU A 312 -20.75 -1.49 4.50
CA LEU A 312 -19.45 -1.57 3.82
C LEU A 312 -18.68 -0.27 4.03
N PRO A 313 -17.43 -0.31 4.53
CA PRO A 313 -16.66 0.90 4.79
C PRO A 313 -16.52 1.77 3.55
N ALA A 314 -17.05 3.00 3.62
CA ALA A 314 -16.95 3.97 2.51
C ALA A 314 -15.49 4.30 2.19
N VAL A 315 -14.62 4.29 3.19
CA VAL A 315 -13.18 4.50 3.02
C VAL A 315 -12.56 3.42 2.13
N ALA A 316 -12.87 2.14 2.36
CA ALA A 316 -12.37 1.06 1.51
C ALA A 316 -12.78 1.25 0.04
N LYS A 317 -14.04 1.65 -0.20
CA LYS A 317 -14.51 2.01 -1.54
C LYS A 317 -13.77 3.23 -2.09
N ALA A 318 -13.54 4.27 -1.27
CA ALA A 318 -12.81 5.46 -1.69
C ALA A 318 -11.38 5.13 -2.15
N LEU A 319 -10.68 4.23 -1.45
CA LEU A 319 -9.33 3.79 -1.83
C LEU A 319 -9.30 3.15 -3.22
N GLY A 320 -10.20 2.19 -3.48
CA GLY A 320 -10.31 1.53 -4.78
C GLY A 320 -10.77 2.48 -5.88
N HIS A 321 -11.79 3.27 -5.59
CA HIS A 321 -12.36 4.26 -6.50
C HIS A 321 -11.33 5.32 -6.91
N ARG A 322 -10.55 5.84 -5.94
CA ARG A 322 -9.47 6.79 -6.23
C ARG A 322 -8.39 6.17 -7.11
N ALA A 323 -7.99 4.95 -6.80
CA ALA A 323 -6.97 4.26 -7.60
C ALA A 323 -7.45 4.02 -9.05
N ARG A 324 -8.73 3.64 -9.23
CA ARG A 324 -9.34 3.50 -10.56
C ARG A 324 -9.34 4.83 -11.32
N LEU A 325 -9.78 5.91 -10.67
CA LEU A 325 -9.81 7.23 -11.32
C LEU A 325 -8.41 7.71 -11.69
N ASP A 326 -7.40 7.47 -10.87
CA ASP A 326 -6.01 7.79 -11.20
C ASP A 326 -5.52 7.07 -12.45
N GLN A 327 -5.95 5.81 -12.65
CA GLN A 327 -5.58 5.00 -13.82
C GLN A 327 -6.36 5.38 -15.09
N GLU A 328 -7.65 5.69 -14.97
CA GLU A 328 -8.53 5.93 -16.10
C GLU A 328 -8.52 7.39 -16.56
N ILE A 329 -8.44 8.34 -15.62
CA ILE A 329 -8.61 9.79 -15.89
C ILE A 329 -7.38 10.57 -15.44
N GLY A 330 -6.95 10.35 -14.20
CA GLY A 330 -5.80 11.01 -13.59
C GLY A 330 -6.12 11.70 -12.25
N TRP A 331 -5.07 12.10 -11.56
CA TRP A 331 -5.12 12.66 -10.21
C TRP A 331 -5.83 14.03 -10.11
N HIS A 332 -5.98 14.75 -11.23
CA HIS A 332 -6.63 16.06 -11.32
C HIS A 332 -8.16 15.98 -11.25
N LYS A 333 -8.75 14.79 -11.46
CA LYS A 333 -10.18 14.54 -11.27
C LYS A 333 -10.45 14.18 -9.82
N THR A 334 -11.43 14.83 -9.18
CA THR A 334 -11.87 14.46 -7.83
C THR A 334 -12.60 13.12 -7.84
N LEU A 335 -12.72 12.44 -6.68
CA LEU A 335 -13.53 11.22 -6.60
C LEU A 335 -15.04 11.49 -6.71
N SER A 336 -15.45 12.76 -6.52
CA SER A 336 -16.85 13.16 -6.53
C SER A 336 -17.54 12.94 -7.88
N ASN A 337 -18.83 12.58 -7.80
CA ASN A 337 -19.75 12.43 -8.92
C ASN A 337 -19.33 11.39 -9.98
N MET A 338 -18.67 10.31 -9.53
CA MET A 338 -18.37 9.15 -10.36
C MET A 338 -19.07 7.91 -9.79
N PRO A 339 -19.59 6.99 -10.63
CA PRO A 339 -20.26 5.80 -10.14
C PRO A 339 -19.34 4.89 -9.33
N VAL A 340 -19.84 4.42 -8.17
CA VAL A 340 -19.20 3.45 -7.29
C VAL A 340 -19.76 2.06 -7.59
N ASN A 341 -18.88 1.07 -7.69
CA ASN A 341 -19.26 -0.30 -8.02
C ASN A 341 -19.53 -1.15 -6.78
N GLY A 342 -20.29 -2.24 -6.91
CA GLY A 342 -20.43 -3.28 -5.88
C GLY A 342 -21.13 -2.82 -4.60
N VAL A 343 -22.01 -1.82 -4.66
CA VAL A 343 -22.78 -1.31 -3.51
C VAL A 343 -24.27 -1.38 -3.80
N THR A 344 -25.07 -1.65 -2.76
CA THR A 344 -26.53 -1.85 -2.85
C THR A 344 -27.33 -0.78 -2.13
N GLY A 345 -26.71 -0.04 -1.19
CA GLY A 345 -27.34 0.98 -0.38
C GLY A 345 -26.37 1.92 0.30
N ILE A 346 -26.94 2.79 1.13
CA ILE A 346 -26.25 3.73 2.03
C ILE A 346 -26.84 3.49 3.43
N THR A 347 -26.01 3.53 4.46
CA THR A 347 -26.42 3.18 5.83
C THR A 347 -27.34 4.21 6.51
N GLN A 348 -27.39 5.44 5.99
CA GLN A 348 -28.19 6.52 6.54
C GLN A 348 -29.05 7.16 5.44
N ASP A 349 -30.30 7.48 5.74
CA ASP A 349 -31.19 8.21 4.86
C ASP A 349 -30.85 9.69 4.87
N LEU A 350 -30.06 10.14 3.89
CA LEU A 350 -29.72 11.55 3.69
C LEU A 350 -30.54 12.14 2.55
N SER A 351 -31.20 13.27 2.82
CA SER A 351 -31.84 14.05 1.76
C SER A 351 -30.77 14.67 0.86
N TRP A 352 -31.00 14.59 -0.45
CA TRP A 352 -30.18 15.22 -1.48
C TRP A 352 -31.04 15.70 -2.63
N ASP A 353 -30.77 16.89 -3.10
CA ASP A 353 -31.36 17.46 -4.31
C ASP A 353 -30.30 18.18 -5.13
N LEU A 354 -30.41 18.11 -6.47
CA LEU A 354 -29.43 18.71 -7.37
C LEU A 354 -29.52 20.25 -7.42
N GLN A 355 -30.71 20.81 -7.15
CA GLN A 355 -31.01 22.23 -7.30
C GLN A 355 -31.19 22.95 -5.96
N ASP A 356 -31.53 22.22 -4.90
CA ASP A 356 -31.74 22.78 -3.54
C ASP A 356 -30.56 22.41 -2.63
N PRO A 357 -29.76 23.38 -2.16
CA PRO A 357 -28.68 23.13 -1.22
C PRO A 357 -29.19 22.87 0.21
N ASN A 358 -30.47 23.16 0.54
CA ASN A 358 -31.05 22.99 1.87
C ASN A 358 -31.41 21.51 2.15
N THR A 359 -30.44 20.63 1.98
CA THR A 359 -30.55 19.19 2.20
C THR A 359 -29.52 18.71 3.21
N ASP A 360 -29.65 17.47 3.70
CA ASP A 360 -28.64 16.89 4.60
C ASP A 360 -27.27 16.80 3.94
N ALA A 361 -27.25 16.43 2.65
CA ALA A 361 -26.03 16.40 1.86
C ALA A 361 -25.41 17.80 1.71
N GLY A 362 -26.22 18.83 1.46
CA GLY A 362 -25.76 20.22 1.39
C GLY A 362 -25.18 20.70 2.73
N TYR A 363 -25.85 20.39 3.84
CA TYR A 363 -25.40 20.72 5.19
C TYR A 363 -24.03 20.11 5.55
N LEU A 364 -23.78 18.88 5.13
CA LEU A 364 -22.51 18.19 5.34
C LEU A 364 -21.41 18.73 4.39
N ASN A 365 -21.74 18.94 3.11
CA ASN A 365 -20.79 19.49 2.15
C ASN A 365 -20.35 20.92 2.49
N GLU A 366 -21.22 21.75 3.08
CA GLU A 366 -20.88 23.07 3.60
C GLU A 366 -19.76 23.00 4.66
N ALA A 367 -19.70 21.89 5.40
CA ALA A 367 -18.69 21.62 6.41
C ALA A 367 -17.52 20.76 5.85
N ASP A 368 -17.35 20.67 4.54
CA ASP A 368 -16.31 19.87 3.88
C ASP A 368 -16.34 18.37 4.22
N VAL A 369 -17.50 17.81 4.55
CA VAL A 369 -17.71 16.37 4.68
C VAL A 369 -18.21 15.83 3.36
N THR A 370 -17.50 14.84 2.80
CA THR A 370 -17.92 14.12 1.60
C THR A 370 -19.02 13.13 1.95
N VAL A 371 -20.15 13.22 1.25
CA VAL A 371 -21.33 12.39 1.49
C VAL A 371 -21.52 11.35 0.39
N LEU A 372 -22.45 10.43 0.63
CA LEU A 372 -22.85 9.42 -0.34
C LEU A 372 -24.25 9.74 -0.84
N ILE A 373 -24.45 9.67 -2.16
CA ILE A 373 -25.77 9.91 -2.79
C ILE A 373 -26.13 8.78 -3.74
N ARG A 374 -27.43 8.66 -4.04
CA ARG A 374 -27.97 7.75 -5.04
C ARG A 374 -28.55 8.56 -6.22
N LYS A 375 -27.78 8.61 -7.30
CA LYS A 375 -28.21 9.21 -8.57
C LYS A 375 -27.56 8.45 -9.73
N GLU A 376 -28.37 7.73 -10.52
CA GLU A 376 -27.84 6.85 -11.58
C GLU A 376 -26.72 5.95 -11.05
N GLY A 377 -27.02 5.16 -10.00
CA GLY A 377 -26.07 4.44 -9.18
C GLY A 377 -25.72 5.20 -7.90
N PHE A 378 -24.74 4.70 -7.16
CA PHE A 378 -24.23 5.34 -5.95
C PHE A 378 -22.97 6.14 -6.27
N ARG A 379 -22.77 7.27 -5.58
CA ARG A 379 -21.66 8.18 -5.83
C ARG A 379 -21.16 8.81 -4.54
N PHE A 380 -19.87 9.11 -4.49
CA PHE A 380 -19.36 10.12 -3.56
C PHE A 380 -19.79 11.50 -4.03
N TRP A 381 -20.17 12.36 -3.09
CA TRP A 381 -20.61 13.73 -3.35
C TRP A 381 -19.90 14.68 -2.40
N GLY A 382 -18.89 15.37 -2.91
CA GLY A 382 -17.96 16.22 -2.18
C GLY A 382 -16.56 16.07 -2.76
N SER A 383 -15.80 17.15 -2.76
CA SER A 383 -14.47 17.22 -3.39
C SER A 383 -13.44 17.95 -2.53
N ARG A 384 -13.85 18.34 -1.30
CA ARG A 384 -13.05 19.21 -0.45
C ARG A 384 -12.20 18.44 0.55
N THR A 385 -11.07 19.04 0.89
CA THR A 385 -10.18 18.61 1.97
C THR A 385 -10.61 19.25 3.30
N CYS A 386 -9.94 18.90 4.39
CA CYS A 386 -10.15 19.57 5.67
C CYS A 386 -9.39 20.89 5.82
N SER A 387 -8.72 21.36 4.78
CA SER A 387 -7.94 22.60 4.85
C SER A 387 -8.81 23.84 4.76
N ALA A 388 -8.52 24.80 5.63
CA ALA A 388 -9.09 26.16 5.52
C ALA A 388 -8.39 27.04 4.48
N ASP A 389 -7.25 26.60 3.92
CA ASP A 389 -6.53 27.34 2.89
C ASP A 389 -7.23 27.16 1.52
N PRO A 390 -7.74 28.25 0.90
CA PRO A 390 -8.41 28.18 -0.41
C PRO A 390 -7.55 27.55 -1.52
N LEU A 391 -6.21 27.67 -1.43
CA LEU A 391 -5.28 27.09 -2.40
C LEU A 391 -5.28 25.56 -2.35
N PHE A 392 -5.74 24.95 -1.27
CA PHE A 392 -5.79 23.51 -1.05
C PHE A 392 -7.17 23.02 -0.61
N ALA A 393 -8.22 23.80 -0.91
CA ALA A 393 -9.58 23.44 -0.57
C ALA A 393 -10.04 22.12 -1.25
N PHE A 394 -9.51 21.82 -2.43
CA PHE A 394 -9.91 20.62 -3.19
C PHE A 394 -8.87 19.49 -3.12
N GLU A 395 -9.35 18.27 -3.04
CA GLU A 395 -8.53 17.05 -3.13
C GLU A 395 -7.59 17.08 -4.34
N SER A 396 -8.13 17.43 -5.52
CA SER A 396 -7.38 17.49 -6.77
C SER A 396 -6.22 18.51 -6.74
N TYR A 397 -6.37 19.61 -5.98
CA TYR A 397 -5.31 20.60 -5.83
C TYR A 397 -4.15 20.06 -5.01
N THR A 398 -4.45 19.44 -3.85
CA THR A 398 -3.43 18.80 -3.01
C THR A 398 -2.71 17.69 -3.75
N ARG A 399 -3.46 16.84 -4.44
CA ARG A 399 -2.86 15.74 -5.22
C ARG A 399 -2.03 16.23 -6.39
N THR A 400 -2.46 17.29 -7.10
CA THR A 400 -1.66 17.92 -8.16
C THR A 400 -0.34 18.45 -7.60
N ALA A 401 -0.35 19.15 -6.46
CA ALA A 401 0.86 19.65 -5.81
C ALA A 401 1.83 18.49 -5.48
N GLN A 402 1.33 17.42 -4.89
CA GLN A 402 2.12 16.25 -4.50
C GLN A 402 2.72 15.53 -5.72
N VAL A 403 1.93 15.33 -6.77
CA VAL A 403 2.38 14.65 -7.99
C VAL A 403 3.42 15.46 -8.73
N LEU A 404 3.23 16.78 -8.87
CA LEU A 404 4.22 17.65 -9.51
C LEU A 404 5.53 17.68 -8.73
N ALA A 405 5.47 17.82 -7.39
CA ALA A 405 6.67 17.86 -6.55
C ALA A 405 7.51 16.58 -6.70
N ASP A 406 6.91 15.40 -6.60
CA ASP A 406 7.64 14.15 -6.72
C ASP A 406 8.08 13.85 -8.16
N THR A 407 7.23 14.14 -9.15
CA THR A 407 7.58 13.97 -10.57
C THR A 407 8.80 14.81 -10.96
N ILE A 408 8.85 16.05 -10.51
CA ILE A 408 10.00 16.94 -10.76
C ILE A 408 11.23 16.45 -10.00
N ALA A 409 11.10 16.06 -8.73
CA ALA A 409 12.22 15.58 -7.92
C ALA A 409 12.84 14.30 -8.50
N GLU A 410 12.03 13.29 -8.80
CA GLU A 410 12.51 12.02 -9.37
C GLU A 410 13.15 12.21 -10.75
N ALA A 411 12.55 13.06 -11.57
CA ALA A 411 13.05 13.35 -12.91
C ALA A 411 14.43 14.01 -12.92
N HIS A 412 14.82 14.67 -11.83
CA HIS A 412 16.09 15.40 -11.72
C HIS A 412 17.12 14.73 -10.82
N PHE A 413 16.86 13.51 -10.33
CA PHE A 413 17.83 12.72 -9.57
C PHE A 413 19.17 12.58 -10.31
N TRP A 414 19.15 12.47 -11.65
CA TRP A 414 20.33 12.38 -12.49
C TRP A 414 21.23 13.65 -12.45
N ALA A 415 20.70 14.80 -12.04
CA ALA A 415 21.42 16.08 -11.99
C ALA A 415 22.20 16.26 -10.69
N VAL A 416 21.85 15.51 -9.63
CA VAL A 416 22.55 15.56 -8.34
C VAL A 416 24.02 15.17 -8.52
N ASP A 417 24.93 15.89 -7.85
CA ASP A 417 26.38 15.73 -7.90
C ASP A 417 27.03 16.01 -9.26
N LYS A 418 26.29 16.49 -10.26
CA LYS A 418 26.90 16.96 -11.51
C LYS A 418 27.55 18.32 -11.36
N PRO A 419 28.64 18.59 -12.11
CA PRO A 419 29.21 19.93 -12.18
C PRO A 419 28.18 20.96 -12.63
N MET A 420 28.01 22.00 -11.83
CA MET A 420 26.99 23.03 -12.05
C MET A 420 27.44 24.01 -13.15
N HIS A 421 27.15 23.67 -14.40
CA HIS A 421 27.33 24.56 -15.54
C HIS A 421 26.02 25.27 -15.93
N PRO A 422 26.08 26.46 -16.54
CA PRO A 422 24.86 27.14 -17.00
C PRO A 422 24.02 26.33 -18.00
N SER A 423 24.63 25.40 -18.75
CA SER A 423 23.92 24.47 -19.62
C SER A 423 23.05 23.50 -18.83
N LEU A 424 23.59 22.90 -17.73
CA LEU A 424 22.83 22.00 -16.87
C LEU A 424 21.58 22.70 -16.30
N VAL A 425 21.72 23.94 -15.86
CA VAL A 425 20.58 24.72 -15.31
C VAL A 425 19.51 24.95 -16.38
N ARG A 426 19.92 25.31 -17.60
CA ARG A 426 19.00 25.47 -18.74
C ARG A 426 18.29 24.18 -19.11
N ASP A 427 19.02 23.07 -19.12
CA ASP A 427 18.44 21.75 -19.45
C ASP A 427 17.40 21.33 -18.44
N ILE A 428 17.62 21.60 -17.14
CA ILE A 428 16.66 21.33 -16.06
C ILE A 428 15.39 22.18 -16.26
N ILE A 429 15.54 23.50 -16.45
CA ILE A 429 14.40 24.43 -16.62
C ILE A 429 13.59 24.05 -17.87
N GLU A 430 14.26 23.78 -19.00
CA GLU A 430 13.58 23.40 -20.22
C GLU A 430 12.89 22.03 -20.09
N GLY A 431 13.49 21.07 -19.37
CA GLY A 431 12.88 19.79 -19.05
C GLY A 431 11.55 19.95 -18.28
N VAL A 432 11.54 20.79 -17.21
CA VAL A 432 10.34 21.09 -16.43
C VAL A 432 9.29 21.82 -17.31
N ASN A 433 9.70 22.83 -18.07
CA ASN A 433 8.79 23.56 -18.96
C ASN A 433 8.20 22.68 -20.06
N ALA A 434 8.98 21.75 -20.61
CA ALA A 434 8.50 20.78 -21.58
C ALA A 434 7.43 19.86 -20.95
N LYS A 435 7.63 19.44 -19.69
CA LYS A 435 6.62 18.65 -18.96
C LYS A 435 5.36 19.43 -18.67
N PHE A 436 5.47 20.68 -18.27
CA PHE A 436 4.30 21.54 -18.07
C PHE A 436 3.49 21.73 -19.36
N ARG A 437 4.14 21.96 -20.52
CA ARG A 437 3.46 22.03 -21.82
C ARG A 437 2.72 20.73 -22.16
N GLU A 438 3.31 19.56 -21.82
CA GLU A 438 2.66 18.26 -21.97
C GLU A 438 1.42 18.15 -21.09
N LEU A 439 1.53 18.46 -19.79
CA LEU A 439 0.43 18.39 -18.82
C LEU A 439 -0.72 19.37 -19.17
N ILE A 440 -0.40 20.57 -19.64
CA ILE A 440 -1.40 21.54 -20.15
C ILE A 440 -2.15 20.97 -21.34
N ARG A 441 -1.45 20.39 -22.31
CA ARG A 441 -2.07 19.78 -23.51
C ARG A 441 -2.97 18.61 -23.16
N GLN A 442 -2.62 17.84 -22.12
CA GLN A 442 -3.40 16.70 -21.63
C GLN A 442 -4.53 17.12 -20.68
N GLY A 443 -4.59 18.41 -20.25
CA GLY A 443 -5.63 18.93 -19.38
C GLY A 443 -5.43 18.65 -17.89
N TYR A 444 -4.23 18.26 -17.47
CA TYR A 444 -3.93 18.01 -16.05
C TYR A 444 -3.70 19.28 -15.21
N ILE A 445 -3.20 20.34 -15.85
CA ILE A 445 -3.05 21.70 -15.29
C ILE A 445 -3.46 22.74 -16.32
N LEU A 446 -3.84 23.94 -15.88
CA LEU A 446 -4.21 25.06 -16.77
C LEU A 446 -2.99 25.84 -17.26
N GLY A 447 -1.93 25.89 -16.49
CA GLY A 447 -0.70 26.60 -16.78
C GLY A 447 0.42 26.19 -15.83
N GLY A 448 1.65 26.48 -16.22
CA GLY A 448 2.82 26.31 -15.38
C GLY A 448 4.09 26.74 -16.09
N SER A 449 5.05 27.23 -15.34
CA SER A 449 6.34 27.71 -15.82
C SER A 449 7.42 27.51 -14.77
N ALA A 450 8.64 27.22 -15.22
CA ALA A 450 9.82 27.17 -14.36
C ALA A 450 10.87 28.16 -14.85
N TRP A 451 11.58 28.79 -13.91
CA TRP A 451 12.58 29.81 -14.21
C TRP A 451 13.72 29.83 -13.20
N PHE A 452 14.81 30.49 -13.58
CA PHE A 452 15.94 30.78 -12.71
C PHE A 452 15.77 32.18 -12.15
N ASP A 453 15.77 32.30 -10.83
CA ASP A 453 15.76 33.60 -10.15
C ASP A 453 17.18 33.96 -9.71
N ALA A 454 17.71 35.05 -10.29
CA ALA A 454 19.05 35.55 -10.00
C ALA A 454 19.19 36.19 -8.61
N GLU A 455 18.09 36.69 -8.02
CA GLU A 455 18.11 37.31 -6.69
C GLU A 455 18.29 36.22 -5.59
N ILE A 456 17.73 35.03 -5.78
CA ILE A 456 17.87 33.90 -4.86
C ILE A 456 19.19 33.17 -5.11
N ASN A 457 19.58 33.00 -6.36
CA ASN A 457 20.79 32.27 -6.77
C ASN A 457 22.02 33.18 -6.80
N THR A 458 22.37 33.78 -5.66
CA THR A 458 23.56 34.62 -5.54
C THR A 458 24.86 33.83 -5.76
N PRO A 459 25.98 34.49 -6.08
CA PRO A 459 27.28 33.83 -6.23
C PRO A 459 27.67 32.98 -5.01
N GLU A 460 27.32 33.41 -3.78
CA GLU A 460 27.58 32.69 -2.53
C GLU A 460 26.74 31.41 -2.45
N VAL A 461 25.49 31.44 -2.85
CA VAL A 461 24.59 30.28 -2.89
C VAL A 461 25.13 29.25 -3.89
N LEU A 462 25.42 29.68 -5.12
CA LEU A 462 25.95 28.81 -6.16
C LEU A 462 27.32 28.21 -5.77
N LYS A 463 28.21 29.00 -5.16
CA LYS A 463 29.50 28.53 -4.65
C LYS A 463 29.36 27.48 -3.55
N SER A 464 28.27 27.51 -2.77
CA SER A 464 27.97 26.49 -1.75
C SER A 464 27.41 25.18 -2.33
N GLY A 465 27.28 25.05 -3.65
CA GLY A 465 26.74 23.87 -4.32
C GLY A 465 25.21 23.82 -4.35
N LYS A 466 24.53 24.94 -4.07
CA LYS A 466 23.06 25.02 -4.05
C LYS A 466 22.55 25.71 -5.30
N LEU A 467 21.44 25.19 -5.84
CA LEU A 467 20.70 25.79 -6.96
C LEU A 467 19.22 25.77 -6.64
N TYR A 468 18.57 26.92 -6.77
CA TYR A 468 17.12 27.09 -6.63
C TYR A 468 16.52 27.34 -8.00
N ILE A 469 15.48 26.56 -8.34
CA ILE A 469 14.67 26.74 -9.53
C ILE A 469 13.24 26.92 -9.07
N ASP A 470 12.67 28.07 -9.40
CA ASP A 470 11.29 28.38 -9.09
C ASP A 470 10.38 27.83 -10.16
N TYR A 471 9.19 27.44 -9.75
CA TYR A 471 8.11 27.10 -10.68
C TYR A 471 6.75 27.47 -10.10
N ASP A 472 5.85 27.86 -10.98
CA ASP A 472 4.44 28.04 -10.70
C ASP A 472 3.58 27.07 -11.49
N TYR A 473 2.35 26.89 -11.08
CA TYR A 473 1.33 26.16 -11.83
C TYR A 473 -0.07 26.52 -11.35
N THR A 474 -1.05 26.32 -12.24
CA THR A 474 -2.46 26.48 -11.90
C THR A 474 -3.14 25.10 -12.05
N PRO A 475 -3.63 24.48 -10.96
CA PRO A 475 -4.38 23.24 -11.02
C PRO A 475 -5.75 23.47 -11.69
N VAL A 476 -6.34 22.40 -12.22
CA VAL A 476 -7.70 22.47 -12.81
C VAL A 476 -8.74 22.47 -11.69
N PRO A 477 -9.59 23.50 -11.54
CA PRO A 477 -10.64 23.51 -10.54
C PRO A 477 -11.74 22.49 -10.91
N PRO A 478 -12.28 21.73 -9.94
CA PRO A 478 -13.50 20.99 -10.18
C PRO A 478 -14.66 21.95 -10.35
N LEU A 479 -15.56 21.64 -11.26
CA LEU A 479 -16.82 22.38 -11.40
C LEU A 479 -17.78 21.96 -10.27
N GLU A 480 -17.68 22.62 -9.13
CA GLU A 480 -18.48 22.31 -7.93
C GLU A 480 -19.89 22.88 -8.01
N ASN A 481 -20.04 24.07 -8.60
CA ASN A 481 -21.33 24.75 -8.72
C ASN A 481 -21.51 25.30 -10.14
N LEU A 482 -22.57 24.81 -10.83
CA LEU A 482 -22.96 25.27 -12.15
C LEU A 482 -24.31 25.99 -12.07
N MET A 483 -24.32 27.30 -12.30
CA MET A 483 -25.53 28.11 -12.24
C MET A 483 -26.00 28.51 -13.65
N PHE A 484 -27.21 28.14 -14.01
CA PHE A 484 -27.90 28.64 -15.19
C PHE A 484 -28.83 29.80 -14.82
N GLN A 485 -28.66 30.95 -15.46
CA GLN A 485 -29.55 32.11 -15.30
C GLN A 485 -30.66 32.02 -16.33
N GLN A 486 -31.85 31.60 -15.93
CA GLN A 486 -33.01 31.51 -16.79
C GLN A 486 -33.69 32.88 -16.93
N ARG A 487 -33.94 33.31 -18.16
CA ARG A 487 -34.63 34.57 -18.46
C ARG A 487 -35.79 34.25 -19.42
N ILE A 488 -37.00 34.68 -19.04
CA ILE A 488 -38.14 34.70 -19.96
C ILE A 488 -38.01 35.96 -20.81
N THR A 489 -38.18 35.82 -22.11
CA THR A 489 -38.13 36.93 -23.09
C THR A 489 -39.21 36.75 -24.15
N ASP A 490 -39.76 37.85 -24.55
CA ASP A 490 -40.72 37.94 -25.67
C ASP A 490 -40.06 38.22 -27.04
N ARG A 491 -38.73 38.30 -27.04
CA ARG A 491 -37.90 38.60 -28.22
C ARG A 491 -38.23 37.71 -29.41
N TYR A 492 -38.60 36.48 -29.20
CA TYR A 492 -38.93 35.50 -30.24
C TYR A 492 -40.37 35.57 -30.70
N LEU A 493 -41.23 36.45 -30.14
CA LEU A 493 -42.57 36.71 -30.59
C LEU A 493 -42.62 37.69 -31.77
N VAL A 494 -41.55 38.48 -31.98
CA VAL A 494 -41.46 39.44 -33.07
C VAL A 494 -41.67 38.81 -34.43
N ASP A 495 -41.14 37.62 -34.66
CA ASP A 495 -41.25 36.91 -35.94
C ASP A 495 -42.39 35.86 -35.94
N PHE A 496 -43.28 35.86 -34.95
CA PHE A 496 -44.32 34.84 -34.81
C PHE A 496 -45.30 34.82 -35.99
N ALA A 497 -45.72 36.00 -36.44
CA ALA A 497 -46.63 36.14 -37.55
C ALA A 497 -46.01 35.64 -38.88
N ASP A 498 -44.73 35.91 -39.11
CA ASP A 498 -43.99 35.50 -40.29
C ASP A 498 -43.78 33.97 -40.33
N ARG A 499 -43.57 33.36 -39.16
CA ARG A 499 -43.44 31.89 -39.01
C ARG A 499 -44.77 31.13 -39.17
N VAL A 500 -45.90 31.77 -38.91
CA VAL A 500 -47.22 31.17 -39.10
C VAL A 500 -47.64 31.29 -40.58
N ALA A 501 -47.12 32.30 -41.30
CA ALA A 501 -47.44 32.54 -42.69
C ALA A 501 -46.52 31.75 -43.67
N ALA A 502 -45.43 31.16 -43.22
CA ALA A 502 -44.53 30.33 -44.02
C ALA A 502 -44.92 28.84 -43.94
#